data_0e502950dbf0d6d3a3ef46e6d64fcc1b
#
_entry.id   0e502950dbf0d6d3a3ef46e6d64fcc1b
#
_cell.length_a   1.000
_cell.length_b   1.000
_cell.length_c   1.000
_cell.angle_alpha   90.00
_cell.angle_beta   90.00
_cell.angle_gamma   90.00
#
_symmetry.space_group_name_H-M   'P 1'
#
loop_
_entity.id
_entity.type
_entity.pdbx_description
1 polymer ?
#
loop_
_entity_poly.entity_id
_entity_poly.type
_entity_poly.pdbx_seq_one_letter_code
_entity_poly.pdbx_strand_id
1 'polypeptide(L)'
;MVHELLGLNNHRVILKGAPNIAEDLEEVVLSSSQDEFFKANRHKNFGELGEEIQKLLQNYQKQTAQHNTSNLNTIEDMQAFMDKFPELRSQSHNVSKHVAIMGELARLVDVCGLMDVSQFEQELACADDHTAHWRELMEKLASPTIQIPDKVRLGLLYALRYETSGNLHMVKQAMKKGGVPQDMVDLINIILRYGGSKSRGPGLYGEDHSALAKMTKSFMTSVQGVSNVYSQHVPLLMDTIQAVTKGKLRTDTHPFVAGSYGKVPNGSPPESVLPNEIIIYMVGGVTYEEGTKVSEFNQANRGKVQVILGGSTVHNSTSFLEELKMTAL
;
A
#
# COMPACT_ATOMS: atom_id res chain seq x y z
N MET A 1 3.97 -3.51 -1.74
CA MET A 1 5.44 -3.74 -1.69
C MET A 1 6.11 -3.67 -3.06
N VAL A 2 5.69 -4.44 -4.08
CA VAL A 2 6.34 -4.41 -5.41
C VAL A 2 6.40 -2.98 -5.98
N HIS A 3 5.29 -2.25 -5.96
CA HIS A 3 5.24 -0.87 -6.43
C HIS A 3 6.11 0.08 -5.61
N GLU A 4 6.21 -0.14 -4.30
CA GLU A 4 7.02 0.69 -3.40
C GLU A 4 8.52 0.44 -3.57
N LEU A 5 8.95 -0.82 -3.60
CA LEU A 5 10.36 -1.19 -3.52
C LEU A 5 11.04 -1.41 -4.88
N LEU A 6 10.28 -1.92 -5.86
CA LEU A 6 10.81 -2.27 -7.18
C LEU A 6 10.31 -1.35 -8.30
N GLY A 7 9.24 -0.59 -8.02
CA GLY A 7 8.53 0.18 -9.05
C GLY A 7 7.75 -0.73 -10.00
N LEU A 8 6.44 -0.49 -10.12
CA LEU A 8 5.59 -1.19 -11.07
C LEU A 8 5.10 -0.18 -12.12
N ASN A 9 5.77 -0.14 -13.26
CA ASN A 9 5.43 0.76 -14.35
C ASN A 9 4.87 -0.02 -15.54
N ASN A 10 3.65 0.29 -15.96
CA ASN A 10 2.97 -0.41 -17.04
C ASN A 10 2.99 -1.94 -16.89
N HIS A 11 2.74 -2.43 -15.68
CA HIS A 11 2.81 -3.84 -15.29
C HIS A 11 4.21 -4.47 -15.35
N ARG A 12 5.27 -3.72 -15.60
CA ARG A 12 6.64 -4.21 -15.67
C ARG A 12 7.38 -3.98 -14.36
N VAL A 13 8.13 -4.98 -13.96
CA VAL A 13 9.04 -4.95 -12.81
C VAL A 13 10.44 -5.25 -13.32
N ILE A 14 11.38 -4.40 -12.99
CA ILE A 14 12.79 -4.53 -13.38
C ILE A 14 13.56 -5.13 -12.20
N LEU A 15 14.08 -6.34 -12.39
CA LEU A 15 14.94 -7.03 -11.42
C LEU A 15 16.42 -7.00 -11.85
N LYS A 16 16.71 -6.35 -12.97
CA LYS A 16 18.08 -6.22 -13.48
C LYS A 16 18.99 -5.55 -12.45
N GLY A 17 20.12 -6.22 -12.15
CA GLY A 17 21.06 -5.76 -11.12
C GLY A 17 20.81 -6.33 -9.72
N ALA A 18 19.69 -7.01 -9.48
CA ALA A 18 19.51 -7.81 -8.29
C ALA A 18 20.39 -9.07 -8.34
N PRO A 19 20.92 -9.54 -7.20
CA PRO A 19 21.81 -10.70 -7.18
C PRO A 19 21.07 -12.00 -7.56
N ASN A 20 21.75 -12.87 -8.30
CA ASN A 20 21.26 -14.22 -8.66
C ASN A 20 19.96 -14.24 -9.47
N ILE A 21 19.68 -13.21 -10.23
CA ILE A 21 18.54 -13.16 -11.16
C ILE A 21 18.97 -13.76 -12.50
N ALA A 22 18.18 -14.71 -13.03
CA ALA A 22 18.37 -15.25 -14.35
C ALA A 22 18.04 -14.20 -15.42
N GLU A 23 18.70 -14.26 -16.58
CA GLU A 23 18.57 -13.26 -17.65
C GLU A 23 17.13 -13.09 -18.14
N ASP A 24 16.38 -14.20 -18.22
CA ASP A 24 14.95 -14.21 -18.61
C ASP A 24 14.00 -13.66 -17.54
N LEU A 25 14.50 -13.35 -16.33
CA LEU A 25 13.77 -12.75 -15.22
C LEU A 25 14.22 -11.31 -14.91
N GLU A 26 15.18 -10.75 -15.64
CA GLU A 26 15.63 -9.36 -15.42
C GLU A 26 14.51 -8.32 -15.59
N GLU A 27 13.54 -8.62 -16.45
CA GLU A 27 12.32 -7.83 -16.62
C GLU A 27 11.11 -8.77 -16.64
N VAL A 28 10.17 -8.58 -15.74
CA VAL A 28 8.99 -9.43 -15.63
C VAL A 28 7.70 -8.63 -15.67
N VAL A 29 6.63 -9.26 -16.17
CA VAL A 29 5.30 -8.65 -16.24
C VAL A 29 4.41 -9.19 -15.14
N LEU A 30 3.78 -8.27 -14.37
CA LEU A 30 2.73 -8.54 -13.39
C LEU A 30 1.42 -7.91 -13.85
N SER A 31 0.52 -8.72 -14.35
CA SER A 31 -0.81 -8.27 -14.79
C SER A 31 -1.89 -9.15 -14.18
N SER A 32 -2.87 -8.53 -13.54
CA SER A 32 -4.00 -9.27 -12.95
C SER A 32 -4.91 -9.95 -13.97
N SER A 33 -4.77 -9.62 -15.26
CA SER A 33 -5.51 -10.29 -16.36
C SER A 33 -4.80 -11.52 -16.90
N GLN A 34 -3.49 -11.67 -16.65
CA GLN A 34 -2.66 -12.75 -17.23
C GLN A 34 -1.99 -13.61 -16.15
N ASP A 35 -1.98 -13.17 -14.91
CA ASP A 35 -1.26 -13.77 -13.80
C ASP A 35 -2.23 -13.99 -12.62
N GLU A 36 -2.77 -15.19 -12.52
CA GLU A 36 -3.74 -15.54 -11.47
C GLU A 36 -3.10 -15.52 -10.07
N PHE A 37 -1.82 -15.85 -9.92
CA PHE A 37 -1.13 -15.75 -8.64
C PHE A 37 -1.02 -14.29 -8.20
N PHE A 38 -0.59 -13.40 -9.08
CA PHE A 38 -0.55 -11.96 -8.79
C PHE A 38 -1.94 -11.41 -8.48
N LYS A 39 -2.94 -11.75 -9.30
CA LYS A 39 -4.34 -11.32 -9.10
C LYS A 39 -4.87 -11.70 -7.71
N ALA A 40 -4.63 -12.93 -7.27
CA ALA A 40 -5.09 -13.44 -5.98
C ALA A 40 -4.34 -12.82 -4.78
N ASN A 41 -3.07 -12.44 -4.96
CA ASN A 41 -2.17 -12.11 -3.85
C ASN A 41 -1.70 -10.65 -3.81
N ARG A 42 -2.08 -9.81 -4.78
CA ARG A 42 -1.59 -8.42 -4.89
C ARG A 42 -1.89 -7.53 -3.69
N HIS A 43 -2.86 -7.87 -2.87
CA HIS A 43 -3.29 -7.14 -1.68
C HIS A 43 -2.78 -7.76 -0.37
N LYS A 44 -2.02 -8.84 -0.43
CA LYS A 44 -1.47 -9.50 0.75
C LYS A 44 -0.23 -8.77 1.30
N ASN A 45 -0.05 -8.82 2.61
CA ASN A 45 1.15 -8.32 3.26
C ASN A 45 2.36 -9.24 3.00
N PHE A 46 3.56 -8.83 3.45
CA PHE A 46 4.80 -9.54 3.19
C PHE A 46 4.81 -10.97 3.78
N GLY A 47 4.33 -11.14 5.00
CA GLY A 47 4.27 -12.45 5.66
C GLY A 47 3.30 -13.41 4.96
N GLU A 48 2.08 -12.95 4.71
CA GLU A 48 1.07 -13.71 3.97
C GLU A 48 1.55 -14.09 2.55
N LEU A 49 2.25 -13.17 1.88
CA LEU A 49 2.80 -13.45 0.55
C LEU A 49 3.86 -14.56 0.61
N GLY A 50 4.70 -14.57 1.65
CA GLY A 50 5.67 -15.65 1.87
C GLY A 50 5.02 -17.02 1.99
N GLU A 51 3.92 -17.13 2.74
CA GLU A 51 3.14 -18.37 2.85
C GLU A 51 2.56 -18.83 1.51
N GLU A 52 2.03 -17.88 0.72
CA GLU A 52 1.47 -18.21 -0.60
C GLU A 52 2.54 -18.65 -1.60
N ILE A 53 3.73 -18.08 -1.54
CA ILE A 53 4.88 -18.54 -2.35
C ILE A 53 5.28 -19.96 -1.96
N GLN A 54 5.29 -20.30 -0.68
CA GLN A 54 5.54 -21.66 -0.24
C GLN A 54 4.49 -22.65 -0.78
N LYS A 55 3.21 -22.28 -0.73
CA LYS A 55 2.14 -23.09 -1.31
C LYS A 55 2.29 -23.24 -2.83
N LEU A 56 2.64 -22.17 -3.53
CA LEU A 56 2.91 -22.18 -4.98
C LEU A 56 4.03 -23.18 -5.32
N LEU A 57 5.13 -23.13 -4.59
CA LEU A 57 6.26 -24.04 -4.77
C LEU A 57 5.88 -25.52 -4.50
N GLN A 58 5.15 -25.77 -3.40
CA GLN A 58 4.71 -27.13 -3.06
C GLN A 58 3.76 -27.70 -4.12
N ASN A 59 2.85 -26.89 -4.64
CA ASN A 59 1.93 -27.31 -5.69
C ASN A 59 2.68 -27.62 -6.99
N TYR A 60 3.62 -26.77 -7.37
CA TYR A 60 4.47 -27.00 -8.53
C TYR A 60 5.29 -28.30 -8.40
N GLN A 61 5.92 -28.53 -7.23
CA GLN A 61 6.67 -29.75 -6.97
C GLN A 61 5.80 -31.01 -7.06
N LYS A 62 4.58 -30.98 -6.52
CA LYS A 62 3.64 -32.11 -6.63
C LYS A 62 3.26 -32.41 -8.09
N GLN A 63 2.96 -31.37 -8.86
CA GLN A 63 2.62 -31.52 -10.28
C GLN A 63 3.80 -32.06 -11.09
N THR A 64 5.01 -31.56 -10.85
CA THR A 64 6.22 -31.99 -11.56
C THR A 64 6.59 -33.44 -11.18
N ALA A 65 6.41 -33.84 -9.92
CA ALA A 65 6.64 -35.21 -9.48
C ALA A 65 5.69 -36.23 -10.13
N GLN A 66 4.45 -35.84 -10.40
CA GLN A 66 3.47 -36.67 -11.11
C GLN A 66 3.79 -36.85 -12.61
N HIS A 67 4.58 -35.93 -13.19
CA HIS A 67 4.97 -35.94 -14.61
C HIS A 67 6.45 -36.33 -14.82
N ASN A 68 7.05 -37.06 -13.89
CA ASN A 68 8.43 -37.51 -14.00
C ASN A 68 8.57 -38.47 -15.22
N THR A 69 9.52 -38.19 -16.07
CA THR A 69 9.82 -38.93 -17.30
C THR A 69 10.13 -40.43 -17.07
N SER A 70 10.40 -40.84 -15.84
CA SER A 70 10.60 -42.24 -15.45
C SER A 70 9.34 -43.12 -15.59
N ASN A 71 8.18 -42.55 -15.81
CA ASN A 71 6.90 -43.27 -15.98
C ASN A 71 6.38 -43.22 -17.43
N LEU A 72 7.14 -42.73 -18.40
CA LEU A 72 6.77 -42.71 -19.82
C LEU A 72 7.06 -44.09 -20.47
N ASN A 73 6.14 -45.03 -20.24
CA ASN A 73 6.32 -46.41 -20.69
C ASN A 73 5.59 -46.70 -22.01
N THR A 74 4.68 -45.85 -22.43
CA THR A 74 3.90 -46.03 -23.69
C THR A 74 4.03 -44.80 -24.60
N ILE A 75 3.68 -44.96 -25.88
CA ILE A 75 3.64 -43.88 -26.87
C ILE A 75 2.58 -42.88 -26.50
N GLU A 76 1.45 -43.32 -25.94
CA GLU A 76 0.35 -42.49 -25.43
C GLU A 76 0.81 -41.63 -24.27
N ASP A 77 1.60 -42.18 -23.33
CA ASP A 77 2.17 -41.43 -22.20
C ASP A 77 3.10 -40.32 -22.68
N MET A 78 3.93 -40.62 -23.67
CA MET A 78 4.87 -39.68 -24.27
C MET A 78 4.15 -38.55 -25.01
N GLN A 79 3.08 -38.87 -25.72
CA GLN A 79 2.27 -37.90 -26.44
C GLN A 79 1.51 -36.98 -25.46
N ALA A 80 0.90 -37.54 -24.41
CA ALA A 80 0.23 -36.77 -23.33
C ALA A 80 1.23 -35.86 -22.58
N PHE A 81 2.48 -36.30 -22.40
CA PHE A 81 3.53 -35.46 -21.82
C PHE A 81 3.90 -34.29 -22.75
N MET A 82 4.10 -34.57 -24.05
CA MET A 82 4.42 -33.51 -25.01
C MET A 82 3.32 -32.47 -25.15
N ASP A 83 2.07 -32.88 -25.08
CA ASP A 83 0.91 -31.97 -25.12
C ASP A 83 0.85 -31.07 -23.89
N LYS A 84 1.27 -31.54 -22.71
CA LYS A 84 1.33 -30.79 -21.44
C LYS A 84 2.62 -30.00 -21.23
N PHE A 85 3.68 -30.30 -22.00
CA PHE A 85 4.99 -29.68 -21.85
C PHE A 85 4.96 -28.13 -21.91
N PRO A 86 4.22 -27.47 -22.84
CA PRO A 86 4.13 -26.02 -22.90
C PRO A 86 3.51 -25.44 -21.64
N GLU A 87 2.50 -26.11 -21.05
CA GLU A 87 1.85 -25.68 -19.83
C GLU A 87 2.79 -25.79 -18.62
N LEU A 88 3.50 -26.90 -18.48
CA LEU A 88 4.51 -27.10 -17.43
C LEU A 88 5.65 -26.06 -17.52
N ARG A 89 6.08 -25.73 -18.73
CA ARG A 89 7.09 -24.69 -18.96
C ARG A 89 6.58 -23.31 -18.57
N SER A 90 5.34 -22.97 -18.93
CA SER A 90 4.71 -21.72 -18.56
C SER A 90 4.53 -21.62 -17.03
N GLN A 91 4.11 -22.70 -16.38
CA GLN A 91 4.00 -22.76 -14.92
C GLN A 91 5.37 -22.60 -14.25
N SER A 92 6.41 -23.25 -14.77
CA SER A 92 7.79 -23.12 -14.28
C SER A 92 8.26 -21.67 -14.32
N HIS A 93 8.08 -20.99 -15.45
CA HIS A 93 8.46 -19.58 -15.59
C HIS A 93 7.66 -18.69 -14.63
N ASN A 94 6.35 -18.93 -14.48
CA ASN A 94 5.52 -18.16 -13.55
C ASN A 94 5.96 -18.34 -12.09
N VAL A 95 6.27 -19.57 -11.67
CA VAL A 95 6.80 -19.85 -10.32
C VAL A 95 8.15 -19.15 -10.14
N SER A 96 9.08 -19.29 -11.06
CA SER A 96 10.41 -18.68 -11.01
C SER A 96 10.33 -17.16 -10.91
N LYS A 97 9.43 -16.53 -11.67
CA LYS A 97 9.17 -15.09 -11.63
C LYS A 97 8.76 -14.63 -10.23
N HIS A 98 7.77 -15.29 -9.61
CA HIS A 98 7.29 -14.88 -8.29
C HIS A 98 8.30 -15.18 -7.18
N VAL A 99 9.05 -16.26 -7.29
CA VAL A 99 10.15 -16.58 -6.36
C VAL A 99 11.27 -15.53 -6.45
N ALA A 100 11.65 -15.13 -7.67
CA ALA A 100 12.65 -14.09 -7.90
C ALA A 100 12.22 -12.73 -7.31
N ILE A 101 10.97 -12.31 -7.56
CA ILE A 101 10.41 -11.10 -6.99
C ILE A 101 10.41 -11.16 -5.47
N MET A 102 9.94 -12.26 -4.88
CA MET A 102 9.90 -12.40 -3.42
C MET A 102 11.29 -12.40 -2.81
N GLY A 103 12.26 -13.05 -3.47
CA GLY A 103 13.65 -13.06 -3.04
C GLY A 103 14.24 -11.66 -2.99
N GLU A 104 14.03 -10.85 -4.03
CA GLU A 104 14.51 -9.48 -4.05
C GLU A 104 13.78 -8.57 -3.04
N LEU A 105 12.47 -8.73 -2.88
CA LEU A 105 11.73 -8.03 -1.83
C LEU A 105 12.26 -8.37 -0.43
N ALA A 106 12.53 -9.66 -0.15
CA ALA A 106 13.07 -10.09 1.13
C ALA A 106 14.46 -9.47 1.38
N ARG A 107 15.32 -9.49 0.35
CA ARG A 107 16.65 -8.87 0.42
C ARG A 107 16.56 -7.37 0.72
N LEU A 108 15.68 -6.64 0.04
CA LEU A 108 15.49 -5.19 0.26
C LEU A 108 14.94 -4.90 1.65
N VAL A 109 13.98 -5.69 2.13
CA VAL A 109 13.43 -5.57 3.49
C VAL A 109 14.53 -5.71 4.53
N ASP A 110 15.41 -6.69 4.37
CA ASP A 110 16.52 -6.96 5.30
C ASP A 110 17.59 -5.88 5.22
N VAL A 111 18.15 -5.64 4.03
CA VAL A 111 19.26 -4.69 3.82
C VAL A 111 18.90 -3.26 4.21
N CYS A 112 17.66 -2.84 3.99
CA CYS A 112 17.20 -1.50 4.35
C CYS A 112 16.57 -1.42 5.76
N GLY A 113 16.47 -2.53 6.50
CA GLY A 113 15.84 -2.54 7.83
C GLY A 113 14.38 -2.11 7.82
N LEU A 114 13.63 -2.43 6.75
CA LEU A 114 12.31 -1.86 6.51
C LEU A 114 11.25 -2.31 7.52
N MET A 115 11.43 -3.44 8.20
CA MET A 115 10.49 -3.87 9.24
C MET A 115 10.49 -2.89 10.41
N ASP A 116 11.67 -2.51 10.90
CA ASP A 116 11.83 -1.55 11.98
C ASP A 116 11.34 -0.14 11.60
N VAL A 117 11.65 0.30 10.38
CA VAL A 117 11.14 1.58 9.84
C VAL A 117 9.62 1.56 9.73
N SER A 118 9.04 0.52 9.14
CA SER A 118 7.60 0.39 8.93
C SER A 118 6.81 0.33 10.23
N GLN A 119 7.32 -0.37 11.24
CA GLN A 119 6.69 -0.37 12.57
C GLN A 119 6.59 1.06 13.12
N PHE A 120 7.69 1.81 13.09
CA PHE A 120 7.70 3.17 13.60
C PHE A 120 6.84 4.13 12.76
N GLU A 121 6.77 3.96 11.45
CA GLU A 121 5.83 4.69 10.59
C GLU A 121 4.37 4.48 11.03
N GLN A 122 4.00 3.24 11.36
CA GLN A 122 2.66 2.92 11.86
C GLN A 122 2.40 3.52 13.26
N GLU A 123 3.39 3.51 14.13
CA GLU A 123 3.29 4.14 15.46
C GLU A 123 3.10 5.64 15.34
N LEU A 124 3.87 6.31 14.49
CA LEU A 124 3.69 7.74 14.19
C LEU A 124 2.31 8.07 13.62
N ALA A 125 1.74 7.17 12.81
CA ALA A 125 0.42 7.38 12.23
C ALA A 125 -0.74 7.10 13.20
N CYS A 126 -0.60 6.15 14.13
CA CYS A 126 -1.73 5.57 14.87
C CYS A 126 -1.68 5.77 16.38
N ALA A 127 -0.49 5.89 16.97
CA ALA A 127 -0.32 6.05 18.42
C ALA A 127 -0.16 7.54 18.83
N ASP A 128 -0.37 7.84 20.10
CA ASP A 128 -0.20 9.18 20.66
C ASP A 128 0.72 9.13 21.89
N ASP A 129 2.02 9.03 21.61
CA ASP A 129 3.10 9.09 22.61
C ASP A 129 4.24 9.97 22.10
N HIS A 130 4.09 11.27 22.24
CA HIS A 130 5.08 12.24 21.75
C HIS A 130 6.48 11.99 22.32
N THR A 131 6.61 11.61 23.59
CA THR A 131 7.91 11.43 24.25
C THR A 131 8.65 10.20 23.68
N ALA A 132 7.94 9.09 23.53
CA ALA A 132 8.51 7.89 22.92
C ALA A 132 8.86 8.14 21.44
N HIS A 133 7.95 8.71 20.67
CA HIS A 133 8.15 9.04 19.25
C HIS A 133 9.33 9.98 19.03
N TRP A 134 9.50 11.00 19.92
CA TRP A 134 10.63 11.90 19.82
C TRP A 134 11.97 11.17 20.00
N ARG A 135 12.07 10.37 21.05
CA ARG A 135 13.30 9.61 21.34
C ARG A 135 13.66 8.67 20.20
N GLU A 136 12.70 7.89 19.74
CA GLU A 136 12.87 6.91 18.67
C GLU A 136 13.21 7.58 17.33
N LEU A 137 12.54 8.70 16.99
CA LEU A 137 12.88 9.45 15.80
C LEU A 137 14.33 9.93 15.82
N MET A 138 14.80 10.49 16.94
CA MET A 138 16.17 10.99 17.06
C MET A 138 17.19 9.85 16.90
N GLU A 139 16.91 8.68 17.45
CA GLU A 139 17.72 7.47 17.30
C GLU A 139 17.78 7.03 15.83
N LYS A 140 16.63 6.89 15.17
CA LYS A 140 16.56 6.48 13.77
C LYS A 140 17.22 7.49 12.82
N LEU A 141 17.04 8.79 13.03
CA LEU A 141 17.71 9.81 12.22
C LEU A 141 19.24 9.79 12.37
N ALA A 142 19.74 9.44 13.55
CA ALA A 142 21.18 9.31 13.80
C ALA A 142 21.77 7.98 13.29
N SER A 143 20.96 6.96 13.09
CA SER A 143 21.42 5.62 12.69
C SER A 143 22.05 5.64 11.28
N PRO A 144 23.23 5.03 11.09
CA PRO A 144 23.83 4.89 9.77
C PRO A 144 23.16 3.78 8.91
N THR A 145 22.38 2.89 9.53
CA THR A 145 21.72 1.77 8.84
C THR A 145 20.41 2.18 8.17
N ILE A 146 19.76 3.24 8.67
CA ILE A 146 18.52 3.75 8.07
C ILE A 146 18.84 4.55 6.81
N GLN A 147 18.17 4.21 5.72
CA GLN A 147 18.39 4.85 4.42
C GLN A 147 17.88 6.31 4.41
N ILE A 148 18.47 7.15 3.56
CA ILE A 148 18.07 8.57 3.46
C ILE A 148 16.59 8.75 3.14
N PRO A 149 15.98 8.03 2.17
CA PRO A 149 14.53 8.14 1.91
C PRO A 149 13.67 7.81 3.13
N ASP A 150 14.08 6.82 3.93
CA ASP A 150 13.34 6.43 5.14
C ASP A 150 13.43 7.52 6.21
N LYS A 151 14.62 8.11 6.42
CA LYS A 151 14.79 9.27 7.32
C LYS A 151 13.91 10.44 6.90
N VAL A 152 13.78 10.69 5.61
CA VAL A 152 12.89 11.74 5.09
C VAL A 152 11.43 11.42 5.44
N ARG A 153 10.95 10.21 5.13
CA ARG A 153 9.56 9.81 5.44
C ARG A 153 9.26 9.93 6.93
N LEU A 154 10.14 9.41 7.79
CA LEU A 154 9.98 9.50 9.25
C LEU A 154 9.92 10.95 9.73
N GLY A 155 10.79 11.83 9.19
CA GLY A 155 10.79 13.25 9.51
C GLY A 155 9.51 13.96 9.06
N LEU A 156 8.97 13.61 7.90
CA LEU A 156 7.71 14.17 7.37
C LEU A 156 6.49 13.69 8.17
N LEU A 157 6.42 12.40 8.51
CA LEU A 157 5.34 11.84 9.33
C LEU A 157 5.33 12.48 10.73
N TYR A 158 6.49 12.59 11.35
CA TYR A 158 6.60 13.29 12.64
C TYR A 158 6.17 14.75 12.53
N ALA A 159 6.59 15.46 11.49
CA ALA A 159 6.22 16.85 11.29
C ALA A 159 4.70 17.04 11.13
N LEU A 160 4.03 16.15 10.42
CA LEU A 160 2.57 16.16 10.27
C LEU A 160 1.85 15.83 11.59
N ARG A 161 2.40 14.89 12.36
CA ARG A 161 1.81 14.45 13.63
C ARG A 161 1.96 15.51 14.71
N TYR A 162 3.13 16.15 14.79
CA TYR A 162 3.53 17.05 15.88
C TYR A 162 3.88 18.46 15.39
N GLU A 163 3.13 18.98 14.41
CA GLU A 163 3.39 20.28 13.78
C GLU A 163 3.42 21.48 14.76
N THR A 164 2.73 21.36 15.90
CA THR A 164 2.63 22.40 16.94
C THR A 164 3.63 22.21 18.10
N SER A 165 4.43 21.14 18.08
CA SER A 165 5.32 20.79 19.21
C SER A 165 6.48 21.76 19.46
N GLY A 166 6.79 22.65 18.50
CA GLY A 166 7.98 23.52 18.55
C GLY A 166 9.31 22.84 18.24
N ASN A 167 9.33 21.50 18.10
CA ASN A 167 10.57 20.71 17.95
C ASN A 167 11.03 20.54 16.50
N LEU A 168 10.29 21.04 15.52
CA LEU A 168 10.59 20.80 14.09
C LEU A 168 11.96 21.30 13.64
N HIS A 169 12.48 22.37 14.26
CA HIS A 169 13.83 22.85 13.95
C HIS A 169 14.91 21.83 14.35
N MET A 170 14.71 21.12 15.48
CA MET A 170 15.62 20.05 15.93
C MET A 170 15.53 18.83 15.03
N VAL A 171 14.32 18.47 14.55
CA VAL A 171 14.14 17.41 13.54
C VAL A 171 14.95 17.71 12.29
N LYS A 172 14.83 18.93 11.75
CA LYS A 172 15.61 19.37 10.57
C LYS A 172 17.11 19.29 10.81
N GLN A 173 17.59 19.69 11.99
CA GLN A 173 19.00 19.56 12.36
C GLN A 173 19.45 18.10 12.45
N ALA A 174 18.62 17.24 13.06
CA ALA A 174 18.90 15.81 13.17
C ALA A 174 18.95 15.13 11.79
N MET A 175 18.00 15.44 10.88
CA MET A 175 18.02 14.98 9.50
C MET A 175 19.31 15.37 8.78
N LYS A 176 19.73 16.64 8.88
CA LYS A 176 21.00 17.10 8.29
C LYS A 176 22.20 16.34 8.84
N LYS A 177 22.29 16.18 10.17
CA LYS A 177 23.35 15.40 10.82
C LYS A 177 23.33 13.94 10.38
N GLY A 178 22.15 13.38 10.13
CA GLY A 178 21.94 12.04 9.62
C GLY A 178 22.20 11.88 8.11
N GLY A 179 22.73 12.93 7.44
CA GLY A 179 23.11 12.88 6.03
C GLY A 179 22.00 13.21 5.02
N VAL A 180 20.84 13.67 5.48
CA VAL A 180 19.73 14.06 4.58
C VAL A 180 20.09 15.37 3.85
N PRO A 181 20.01 15.42 2.50
CA PRO A 181 20.24 16.62 1.71
C PRO A 181 19.28 17.76 2.09
N GLN A 182 19.73 19.02 1.90
CA GLN A 182 18.97 20.20 2.32
C GLN A 182 17.60 20.31 1.63
N ASP A 183 17.53 20.03 0.34
CA ASP A 183 16.28 20.05 -0.44
C ASP A 183 15.24 19.05 0.12
N MET A 184 15.71 17.89 0.60
CA MET A 184 14.87 16.89 1.25
C MET A 184 14.44 17.31 2.67
N VAL A 185 15.31 18.01 3.43
CA VAL A 185 14.93 18.57 4.74
C VAL A 185 13.86 19.65 4.58
N ASP A 186 13.94 20.45 3.52
CA ASP A 186 12.99 21.53 3.24
C ASP A 186 11.57 21.02 2.91
N LEU A 187 11.44 19.74 2.54
CA LEU A 187 10.13 19.09 2.37
C LEU A 187 9.26 19.15 3.62
N ILE A 188 9.84 19.29 4.82
CA ILE A 188 9.05 19.50 6.05
C ILE A 188 8.18 20.76 5.93
N ASN A 189 8.70 21.86 5.39
CA ASN A 189 7.91 23.08 5.22
C ASN A 189 6.83 22.90 4.14
N ILE A 190 7.18 22.17 3.09
CA ILE A 190 6.30 21.94 1.93
C ILE A 190 5.15 21.03 2.35
N ILE A 191 5.43 19.91 3.02
CA ILE A 191 4.38 18.97 3.47
C ILE A 191 3.41 19.62 4.47
N LEU A 192 3.91 20.47 5.36
CA LEU A 192 3.06 21.20 6.31
C LEU A 192 2.18 22.26 5.63
N ARG A 193 2.66 22.85 4.54
CA ARG A 193 1.87 23.76 3.71
C ARG A 193 0.81 23.02 2.91
N TYR A 194 1.18 21.83 2.35
CA TYR A 194 0.30 20.98 1.55
C TYR A 194 -0.72 20.23 2.40
N GLY A 195 -0.30 19.54 3.45
CA GLY A 195 -1.09 18.60 4.25
C GLY A 195 -1.10 18.88 5.75
N GLY A 196 -0.65 20.07 6.20
CA GLY A 196 -0.74 20.49 7.60
C GLY A 196 -2.18 20.78 8.05
N SER A 197 -2.41 20.98 9.34
CA SER A 197 -3.74 21.16 9.93
C SER A 197 -4.53 22.33 9.33
N LYS A 198 -3.84 23.36 8.85
CA LYS A 198 -4.46 24.49 8.15
C LYS A 198 -5.10 24.10 6.81
N SER A 199 -4.54 23.10 6.12
CA SER A 199 -5.02 22.63 4.80
C SER A 199 -6.03 21.50 4.95
N ARG A 200 -5.73 20.51 5.80
CA ARG A 200 -6.56 19.31 5.96
C ARG A 200 -7.69 19.44 7.00
N GLY A 201 -7.63 20.46 7.85
CA GLY A 201 -8.48 20.57 9.04
C GLY A 201 -7.98 19.70 10.22
N PRO A 202 -8.63 19.78 11.39
CA PRO A 202 -8.18 19.12 12.63
C PRO A 202 -8.34 17.61 12.65
N GLY A 203 -9.08 17.03 11.73
CA GLY A 203 -9.62 15.68 11.83
C GLY A 203 -8.62 14.51 11.74
N LEU A 204 -7.39 14.65 11.19
CA LEU A 204 -6.51 13.49 10.95
C LEU A 204 -5.99 12.84 12.25
N TYR A 205 -5.69 13.64 13.25
CA TYR A 205 -5.19 13.22 14.56
C TYR A 205 -6.02 13.75 15.72
N GLY A 206 -7.21 14.30 15.45
CA GLY A 206 -8.07 14.94 16.43
C GLY A 206 -8.93 13.99 17.25
N GLU A 207 -9.47 14.50 18.38
CA GLU A 207 -10.27 13.73 19.34
C GLU A 207 -11.59 13.20 18.76
N ASP A 208 -12.12 13.82 17.72
CA ASP A 208 -13.39 13.45 17.09
C ASP A 208 -13.36 12.10 16.33
N HIS A 209 -12.17 11.60 15.98
CA HIS A 209 -12.02 10.27 15.35
C HIS A 209 -12.09 9.11 16.34
N SER A 210 -12.14 9.37 17.65
CA SER A 210 -12.06 8.32 18.66
C SER A 210 -13.24 7.33 18.60
N ALA A 211 -14.41 7.75 18.19
CA ALA A 211 -15.61 6.89 18.11
C ALA A 211 -15.64 6.06 16.81
N LEU A 212 -15.27 6.67 15.66
CA LEU A 212 -15.25 5.96 14.37
C LEU A 212 -14.01 5.05 14.24
N ALA A 213 -12.85 5.53 14.67
CA ALA A 213 -11.63 4.72 14.71
C ALA A 213 -11.74 3.52 15.67
N LYS A 214 -12.48 3.67 16.79
CA LYS A 214 -12.81 2.54 17.67
C LYS A 214 -13.76 1.54 17.00
N MET A 215 -14.71 1.99 16.17
CA MET A 215 -15.59 1.09 15.43
C MET A 215 -14.87 0.37 14.29
N THR A 216 -13.98 1.05 13.55
CA THR A 216 -13.16 0.42 12.51
C THR A 216 -12.15 -0.56 13.11
N LYS A 217 -11.52 -0.19 14.22
CA LYS A 217 -10.60 -1.08 14.96
C LYS A 217 -11.32 -2.31 15.51
N SER A 218 -12.56 -2.17 15.98
CA SER A 218 -13.41 -3.29 16.45
C SER A 218 -13.85 -4.19 15.29
N PHE A 219 -14.10 -3.64 14.11
CA PHE A 219 -14.49 -4.43 12.93
C PHE A 219 -13.31 -5.23 12.35
N MET A 220 -12.11 -4.65 12.32
CA MET A 220 -10.89 -5.32 11.86
C MET A 220 -10.39 -6.39 12.84
N THR A 221 -10.52 -6.17 14.15
CA THR A 221 -10.13 -7.17 15.17
C THR A 221 -11.05 -8.40 15.15
N SER A 222 -12.30 -8.26 14.72
CA SER A 222 -13.24 -9.39 14.62
C SER A 222 -13.00 -10.28 13.40
N VAL A 223 -12.29 -9.79 12.37
CA VAL A 223 -12.07 -10.53 11.11
C VAL A 223 -10.69 -11.22 11.05
N GLN A 224 -9.67 -10.73 11.76
CA GLN A 224 -8.28 -11.23 11.63
C GLN A 224 -7.55 -11.63 12.92
N GLY A 225 -8.17 -11.62 14.07
CA GLY A 225 -7.67 -12.27 15.31
C GLY A 225 -6.32 -11.81 15.90
N VAL A 226 -5.44 -11.15 15.16
CA VAL A 226 -4.16 -10.59 15.62
C VAL A 226 -3.92 -9.26 14.89
N SER A 227 -3.78 -8.18 15.66
CA SER A 227 -3.42 -6.86 15.14
C SER A 227 -2.00 -6.92 14.56
N ASN A 228 -1.87 -6.85 13.24
CA ASN A 228 -0.57 -6.76 12.57
C ASN A 228 0.01 -5.36 12.81
N VAL A 229 1.15 -5.28 13.50
CA VAL A 229 1.82 -4.02 13.84
C VAL A 229 2.24 -3.20 12.62
N TYR A 230 2.35 -3.83 11.46
CA TYR A 230 2.73 -3.20 10.20
C TYR A 230 1.56 -2.72 9.33
N SER A 231 0.31 -2.85 9.79
CA SER A 231 -0.91 -2.54 9.01
C SER A 231 -2.00 -1.92 9.88
N GLN A 232 -1.64 -1.01 10.78
CA GLN A 232 -2.58 -0.40 11.73
C GLN A 232 -3.33 0.79 11.13
N HIS A 233 -2.69 1.54 10.25
CA HIS A 233 -3.27 2.74 9.64
C HIS A 233 -4.43 2.37 8.71
N VAL A 234 -5.53 3.12 8.82
CA VAL A 234 -6.67 3.04 7.93
C VAL A 234 -6.83 4.38 7.21
N PRO A 235 -6.80 4.41 5.87
CA PRO A 235 -6.97 5.64 5.11
C PRO A 235 -8.32 6.33 5.39
N LEU A 236 -8.33 7.66 5.50
CA LEU A 236 -9.55 8.46 5.71
C LEU A 236 -10.60 8.26 4.61
N LEU A 237 -10.19 7.82 3.44
CA LEU A 237 -11.08 7.42 2.36
C LEU A 237 -12.14 6.42 2.82
N MET A 238 -11.80 5.53 3.76
CA MET A 238 -12.73 4.52 4.27
C MET A 238 -13.88 5.14 5.08
N ASP A 239 -13.63 6.23 5.79
CA ASP A 239 -14.68 6.98 6.51
C ASP A 239 -15.66 7.63 5.51
N THR A 240 -15.11 8.19 4.43
CA THR A 240 -15.91 8.76 3.34
C THR A 240 -16.78 7.70 2.68
N ILE A 241 -16.23 6.52 2.34
CA ILE A 241 -16.98 5.40 1.77
C ILE A 241 -18.10 4.96 2.70
N GLN A 242 -17.81 4.81 3.99
CA GLN A 242 -18.82 4.43 4.97
C GLN A 242 -19.91 5.49 5.14
N ALA A 243 -19.55 6.78 5.07
CA ALA A 243 -20.53 7.86 5.13
C ALA A 243 -21.46 7.86 3.91
N VAL A 244 -20.92 7.63 2.71
CA VAL A 244 -21.70 7.51 1.47
C VAL A 244 -22.65 6.33 1.56
N THR A 245 -22.17 5.15 1.94
CA THR A 245 -22.98 3.92 2.01
C THR A 245 -24.07 3.97 3.07
N LYS A 246 -23.94 4.83 4.07
CA LYS A 246 -24.94 5.07 5.11
C LYS A 246 -25.83 6.30 4.84
N GLY A 247 -25.67 6.98 3.71
CA GLY A 247 -26.38 8.23 3.40
C GLY A 247 -26.07 9.39 4.36
N LYS A 248 -24.87 9.37 4.97
CA LYS A 248 -24.43 10.35 6.00
C LYS A 248 -23.29 11.24 5.52
N LEU A 249 -23.00 11.27 4.22
CA LEU A 249 -21.98 12.17 3.68
C LEU A 249 -22.43 13.62 3.85
N ARG A 250 -21.57 14.43 4.46
CA ARG A 250 -21.87 15.84 4.75
C ARG A 250 -21.74 16.69 3.47
N THR A 251 -22.77 17.46 3.17
CA THR A 251 -22.83 18.33 1.97
C THR A 251 -22.00 19.61 2.09
N ASP A 252 -21.60 20.00 3.30
CA ASP A 252 -20.68 21.12 3.54
C ASP A 252 -19.23 20.78 3.16
N THR A 253 -18.81 19.53 3.35
CA THR A 253 -17.48 19.03 2.97
C THR A 253 -17.46 18.35 1.60
N HIS A 254 -18.60 17.81 1.16
CA HIS A 254 -18.76 17.11 -0.12
C HIS A 254 -20.02 17.64 -0.83
N PRO A 255 -19.96 18.87 -1.38
CA PRO A 255 -21.11 19.49 -2.03
C PRO A 255 -21.48 18.78 -3.33
N PHE A 256 -22.78 18.79 -3.66
CA PHE A 256 -23.22 18.34 -4.97
C PHE A 256 -22.73 19.27 -6.07
N VAL A 257 -22.29 18.70 -7.19
CA VAL A 257 -21.96 19.48 -8.39
C VAL A 257 -23.28 19.97 -9.01
N ALA A 258 -23.37 21.28 -9.26
CA ALA A 258 -24.56 21.91 -9.82
C ALA A 258 -24.99 21.25 -11.14
N GLY A 259 -26.24 20.86 -11.26
CA GLY A 259 -26.86 20.26 -12.45
C GLY A 259 -27.03 18.77 -12.44
N SER A 260 -26.49 18.03 -11.47
CA SER A 260 -26.55 16.56 -11.46
C SER A 260 -27.84 15.99 -10.89
N TYR A 261 -28.56 16.73 -10.06
CA TYR A 261 -29.89 16.36 -9.54
C TYR A 261 -30.75 17.61 -9.48
N GLY A 262 -32.00 17.51 -10.00
CA GLY A 262 -32.98 18.57 -9.85
C GLY A 262 -33.06 19.01 -8.40
N LYS A 263 -33.38 20.28 -8.16
CA LYS A 263 -33.42 20.95 -6.84
C LYS A 263 -33.82 19.98 -5.73
N VAL A 264 -32.85 19.48 -4.96
CA VAL A 264 -33.13 18.74 -3.74
C VAL A 264 -33.57 19.79 -2.72
N PRO A 265 -34.85 19.82 -2.33
CA PRO A 265 -35.26 20.68 -1.24
C PRO A 265 -34.59 20.15 0.05
N ASN A 266 -33.82 21.03 0.71
CA ASN A 266 -33.22 20.76 2.01
C ASN A 266 -32.18 19.63 2.11
N GLY A 267 -31.16 19.61 1.24
CA GLY A 267 -29.82 19.18 1.61
C GLY A 267 -29.55 17.69 1.91
N SER A 268 -30.53 16.83 1.85
CA SER A 268 -30.34 15.39 2.03
C SER A 268 -30.90 14.66 0.81
N PRO A 269 -30.14 13.70 0.21
CA PRO A 269 -30.73 12.79 -0.74
C PRO A 269 -31.90 12.07 -0.08
N PRO A 270 -32.95 11.73 -0.84
CA PRO A 270 -34.05 10.95 -0.28
C PRO A 270 -33.46 9.68 0.34
N GLU A 271 -33.78 9.38 1.59
CA GLU A 271 -33.31 8.21 2.36
C GLU A 271 -33.56 6.86 1.66
N SER A 272 -34.25 6.87 0.53
CA SER A 272 -34.76 5.67 -0.13
C SER A 272 -33.82 5.01 -1.15
N VAL A 273 -32.72 5.64 -1.57
CA VAL A 273 -31.83 5.05 -2.60
C VAL A 273 -30.37 5.23 -2.20
N LEU A 274 -29.86 4.30 -1.40
CA LEU A 274 -28.43 4.18 -1.17
C LEU A 274 -27.76 3.65 -2.46
N PRO A 275 -26.57 4.17 -2.84
CA PRO A 275 -25.87 3.71 -4.03
C PRO A 275 -25.40 2.26 -3.85
N ASN A 276 -25.58 1.44 -4.88
CA ASN A 276 -24.99 0.11 -4.99
C ASN A 276 -23.66 0.12 -5.75
N GLU A 277 -23.35 1.22 -6.44
CA GLU A 277 -22.06 1.48 -7.10
C GLU A 277 -21.57 2.87 -6.75
N ILE A 278 -20.29 2.98 -6.34
CA ILE A 278 -19.64 4.23 -5.96
C ILE A 278 -18.36 4.35 -6.76
N ILE A 279 -18.22 5.42 -7.55
CA ILE A 279 -16.98 5.73 -8.26
C ILE A 279 -16.32 6.89 -7.53
N ILE A 280 -15.07 6.68 -7.10
CA ILE A 280 -14.24 7.69 -6.44
C ILE A 280 -13.05 8.00 -7.32
N TYR A 281 -12.87 9.28 -7.65
CA TYR A 281 -11.72 9.75 -8.38
C TYR A 281 -10.95 10.77 -7.55
N MET A 282 -9.67 10.47 -7.26
CA MET A 282 -8.78 11.30 -6.46
C MET A 282 -7.90 12.17 -7.36
N VAL A 283 -8.11 13.47 -7.31
CA VAL A 283 -7.20 14.43 -7.94
C VAL A 283 -5.95 14.52 -7.07
N GLY A 284 -4.78 14.32 -7.67
CA GLY A 284 -3.50 14.23 -6.96
C GLY A 284 -3.01 12.78 -6.76
N GLY A 285 -3.89 11.78 -7.01
CA GLY A 285 -3.48 10.38 -7.01
C GLY A 285 -4.05 9.55 -5.87
N VAL A 286 -3.84 8.26 -5.97
CA VAL A 286 -4.22 7.21 -5.01
C VAL A 286 -3.02 6.36 -4.66
N THR A 287 -3.12 5.62 -3.57
CA THR A 287 -2.09 4.67 -3.12
C THR A 287 -2.58 3.23 -3.23
N TYR A 288 -1.64 2.29 -3.24
CA TYR A 288 -1.98 0.86 -3.19
C TYR A 288 -2.65 0.47 -1.85
N GLU A 289 -2.36 1.18 -0.76
CA GLU A 289 -3.03 0.92 0.52
C GLU A 289 -4.52 1.29 0.46
N GLU A 290 -4.86 2.45 -0.12
CA GLU A 290 -6.26 2.81 -0.38
C GLU A 290 -6.95 1.79 -1.28
N GLY A 291 -6.26 1.33 -2.35
CA GLY A 291 -6.75 0.27 -3.23
C GLY A 291 -6.98 -1.06 -2.49
N THR A 292 -6.11 -1.42 -1.55
CA THR A 292 -6.25 -2.62 -0.72
C THR A 292 -7.47 -2.51 0.19
N LYS A 293 -7.65 -1.39 0.88
CA LYS A 293 -8.82 -1.18 1.75
C LYS A 293 -10.13 -1.15 0.98
N VAL A 294 -10.15 -0.58 -0.21
CA VAL A 294 -11.31 -0.65 -1.12
C VAL A 294 -11.59 -2.09 -1.56
N SER A 295 -10.56 -2.88 -1.86
CA SER A 295 -10.71 -4.30 -2.20
C SER A 295 -11.30 -5.11 -1.04
N GLU A 296 -10.79 -4.91 0.19
CA GLU A 296 -11.33 -5.53 1.42
C GLU A 296 -12.80 -5.13 1.63
N PHE A 297 -13.12 -3.85 1.47
CA PHE A 297 -14.49 -3.35 1.57
C PHE A 297 -15.43 -4.02 0.55
N ASN A 298 -15.01 -4.10 -0.70
CA ASN A 298 -15.79 -4.74 -1.77
C ASN A 298 -16.03 -6.22 -1.51
N GLN A 299 -15.03 -6.94 -0.97
CA GLN A 299 -15.18 -8.34 -0.59
C GLN A 299 -16.20 -8.52 0.54
N ALA A 300 -16.11 -7.67 1.57
CA ALA A 300 -17.04 -7.72 2.71
C ALA A 300 -18.48 -7.32 2.35
N ASN A 301 -18.66 -6.49 1.32
CA ASN A 301 -19.96 -5.98 0.87
C ASN A 301 -20.42 -6.59 -0.48
N ARG A 302 -19.92 -7.77 -0.82
CA ARG A 302 -20.20 -8.42 -2.10
C ARG A 302 -21.71 -8.57 -2.34
N GLY A 303 -22.18 -8.08 -3.50
CA GLY A 303 -23.59 -8.11 -3.87
C GLY A 303 -24.46 -7.01 -3.25
N LYS A 304 -23.88 -6.11 -2.43
CA LYS A 304 -24.61 -4.96 -1.84
C LYS A 304 -24.14 -3.64 -2.40
N VAL A 305 -22.82 -3.37 -2.27
CA VAL A 305 -22.19 -2.13 -2.72
C VAL A 305 -20.84 -2.48 -3.34
N GLN A 306 -20.52 -1.83 -4.44
CA GLN A 306 -19.22 -1.90 -5.10
C GLN A 306 -18.61 -0.50 -5.17
N VAL A 307 -17.34 -0.38 -4.78
CA VAL A 307 -16.55 0.85 -4.89
C VAL A 307 -15.49 0.67 -5.98
N ILE A 308 -15.41 1.62 -6.89
CA ILE A 308 -14.36 1.75 -7.90
C ILE A 308 -13.51 2.94 -7.52
N LEU A 309 -12.22 2.72 -7.26
CA LEU A 309 -11.27 3.76 -6.90
C LEU A 309 -10.34 4.04 -8.08
N GLY A 310 -10.20 5.30 -8.43
CA GLY A 310 -9.26 5.80 -9.43
C GLY A 310 -8.64 7.11 -9.00
N GLY A 311 -7.57 7.52 -9.66
CA GLY A 311 -6.89 8.78 -9.43
C GLY A 311 -6.10 9.23 -10.65
N SER A 312 -5.58 10.47 -10.60
CA SER A 312 -4.71 11.01 -11.66
C SER A 312 -3.40 10.22 -11.79
N THR A 313 -2.96 9.58 -10.72
CA THR A 313 -1.78 8.70 -10.66
C THR A 313 -1.93 7.68 -9.53
N VAL A 314 -1.03 6.68 -9.50
CA VAL A 314 -0.86 5.77 -8.37
C VAL A 314 0.49 6.04 -7.75
N HIS A 315 0.50 6.58 -6.54
CA HIS A 315 1.72 6.95 -5.84
C HIS A 315 2.35 5.79 -5.06
N ASN A 316 3.68 5.80 -5.07
CA ASN A 316 4.54 5.24 -4.03
C ASN A 316 5.24 6.39 -3.29
N SER A 317 6.04 6.09 -2.27
CA SER A 317 6.76 7.12 -1.49
C SER A 317 7.66 7.98 -2.38
N THR A 318 8.37 7.39 -3.32
CA THR A 318 9.28 8.10 -4.23
C THR A 318 8.53 9.07 -5.12
N SER A 319 7.52 8.60 -5.84
CA SER A 319 6.73 9.45 -6.74
C SER A 319 5.97 10.56 -6.01
N PHE A 320 5.49 10.29 -4.80
CA PHE A 320 4.84 11.30 -3.97
C PHE A 320 5.82 12.39 -3.53
N LEU A 321 7.04 12.02 -3.10
CA LEU A 321 8.06 12.99 -2.68
C LEU A 321 8.57 13.82 -3.86
N GLU A 322 8.69 13.24 -5.06
CA GLU A 322 9.04 13.95 -6.29
C GLU A 322 7.98 14.99 -6.65
N GLU A 323 6.71 14.61 -6.62
CA GLU A 323 5.60 15.53 -6.90
C GLU A 323 5.51 16.64 -5.84
N LEU A 324 5.72 16.29 -4.56
CA LEU A 324 5.77 17.25 -3.47
C LEU A 324 6.88 18.31 -3.69
N LYS A 325 8.06 17.91 -4.18
CA LYS A 325 9.13 18.84 -4.55
C LYS A 325 8.69 19.82 -5.63
N MET A 326 7.93 19.38 -6.63
CA MET A 326 7.44 20.25 -7.71
C MET A 326 6.49 21.34 -7.21
N THR A 327 5.80 21.11 -6.09
CA THR A 327 4.92 22.13 -5.48
C THR A 327 5.69 23.25 -4.77
N ALA A 328 7.00 23.15 -4.66
CA ALA A 328 7.88 24.16 -4.06
C ALA A 328 8.26 25.30 -5.03
N LEU A 329 8.04 25.09 -6.32
CA LEU A 329 8.30 26.06 -7.38
C LEU A 329 7.09 26.99 -7.57
#